data_a26110f0448dd28d4dc72dae92dd5539
#
_entry.id   a26110f0448dd28d4dc72dae92dd5539
#
_cell.length_a   1.000
_cell.length_b   1.000
_cell.length_c   1.000
_cell.angle_alpha   90.00
_cell.angle_beta   90.00
_cell.angle_gamma   90.00
#
_symmetry.space_group_name_H-M   'P 1'
#
loop_
_entity.id
_entity.type
_entity.pdbx_description
1 polymer ?
#
loop_
_entity_poly.entity_id
_entity_poly.type
_entity_poly.pdbx_seq_one_letter_code
_entity_poly.pdbx_strand_id
1 'polypeptide(L)'
;MSKTSPQKVGFVSLGCPKATVDSEHILTRLRAEGYLISNSYQDADLVVVNTCGFIDSAVAESLDAIGEALAENGKVIVTGCLGAKGDVVKQAHPKVLAVTGPHATDEVMAAVHQHLPKPHDPYMDLVPAQGIRLTPKHFAYVKISEGCNHRCTFCIIPSLRGDLVSRPVGDVMQEAQNLVNAGVKELLVISQDTSAYGVDIKYRTGFWGGKPLKSRMTELVAAMGELGAWVRLHYVCLLYTSDAADE
;
A
#
# COMPACT_ATOMS: atom_id res chain seq x y z
N MET A 1 31.29 0.63 22.66
CA MET A 1 30.14 0.87 21.77
C MET A 1 29.04 -0.08 22.18
N SER A 2 27.99 0.40 22.83
CA SER A 2 26.85 -0.42 23.25
C SER A 2 26.14 -0.91 21.99
N LYS A 3 26.08 -2.23 21.77
CA LYS A 3 25.24 -2.85 20.78
C LYS A 3 23.79 -2.67 21.25
N THR A 4 23.14 -1.59 20.84
CA THR A 4 21.68 -1.50 20.97
C THR A 4 21.10 -2.63 20.13
N SER A 5 20.30 -3.49 20.76
CA SER A 5 19.56 -4.54 20.03
C SER A 5 18.69 -3.85 18.95
N PRO A 6 18.58 -4.46 17.76
CA PRO A 6 17.76 -3.86 16.68
C PRO A 6 16.32 -3.70 17.16
N GLN A 7 15.76 -2.53 16.90
CA GLN A 7 14.40 -2.18 17.31
C GLN A 7 13.36 -2.93 16.49
N LYS A 8 12.28 -3.33 17.15
CA LYS A 8 11.21 -4.14 16.58
C LYS A 8 9.96 -3.30 16.38
N VAL A 9 9.39 -3.35 15.19
CA VAL A 9 8.10 -2.72 14.86
C VAL A 9 7.07 -3.82 14.62
N GLY A 10 6.00 -3.82 15.43
CA GLY A 10 4.81 -4.63 15.21
C GLY A 10 3.99 -4.03 14.07
N PHE A 11 3.33 -4.86 13.28
CA PHE A 11 2.53 -4.38 12.16
C PHE A 11 1.21 -5.14 12.02
N VAL A 12 0.11 -4.38 11.96
CA VAL A 12 -1.23 -4.91 11.69
C VAL A 12 -1.71 -4.35 10.36
N SER A 13 -2.14 -5.23 9.47
CA SER A 13 -2.68 -4.86 8.15
C SER A 13 -4.13 -5.27 8.05
N LEU A 14 -5.02 -4.30 8.07
CA LEU A 14 -6.46 -4.47 7.91
C LEU A 14 -6.92 -3.92 6.56
N GLY A 15 -8.02 -4.48 6.04
CA GLY A 15 -8.72 -3.95 4.88
C GLY A 15 -8.46 -4.68 3.56
N CYS A 16 -8.49 -3.93 2.47
CA CYS A 16 -8.56 -4.43 1.11
C CYS A 16 -7.16 -4.62 0.48
N PRO A 17 -7.05 -5.23 -0.73
CA PRO A 17 -5.80 -5.39 -1.46
C PRO A 17 -4.95 -4.11 -1.60
N LYS A 18 -5.58 -2.93 -1.68
CA LYS A 18 -4.87 -1.65 -1.75
C LYS A 18 -4.17 -1.32 -0.42
N ALA A 19 -4.83 -1.60 0.71
CA ALA A 19 -4.23 -1.46 2.04
C ALA A 19 -3.09 -2.49 2.24
N THR A 20 -3.22 -3.68 1.66
CA THR A 20 -2.14 -4.69 1.67
C THR A 20 -0.89 -4.15 0.98
N VAL A 21 -1.01 -3.56 -0.21
CA VAL A 21 0.14 -2.95 -0.92
C VAL A 21 0.73 -1.78 -0.12
N ASP A 22 -0.10 -0.92 0.49
CA ASP A 22 0.38 0.15 1.36
C ASP A 22 1.18 -0.42 2.54
N SER A 23 0.70 -1.52 3.16
CA SER A 23 1.41 -2.24 4.22
C SER A 23 2.75 -2.82 3.74
N GLU A 24 2.78 -3.46 2.58
CA GLU A 24 3.99 -4.02 1.98
C GLU A 24 5.05 -2.94 1.72
N HIS A 25 4.65 -1.76 1.26
CA HIS A 25 5.55 -0.62 1.07
C HIS A 25 6.14 -0.13 2.41
N ILE A 26 5.29 0.02 3.45
CA ILE A 26 5.76 0.44 4.79
C ILE A 26 6.71 -0.61 5.38
N LEU A 27 6.34 -1.89 5.33
CA LEU A 27 7.18 -2.99 5.83
C LEU A 27 8.53 -3.06 5.10
N THR A 28 8.52 -2.91 3.78
CA THR A 28 9.73 -2.86 2.95
C THR A 28 10.64 -1.71 3.38
N ARG A 29 10.06 -0.53 3.63
CA ARG A 29 10.80 0.65 4.07
C ARG A 29 11.37 0.48 5.48
N LEU A 30 10.58 -0.06 6.43
CA LEU A 30 11.05 -0.37 7.78
C LEU A 30 12.25 -1.34 7.75
N ARG A 31 12.17 -2.39 6.94
CA ARG A 31 13.28 -3.34 6.77
C ARG A 31 14.51 -2.70 6.12
N ALA A 32 14.31 -1.88 5.08
CA ALA A 32 15.40 -1.16 4.40
C ALA A 32 16.13 -0.18 5.34
N GLU A 33 15.46 0.30 6.38
CA GLU A 33 16.04 1.18 7.40
C GLU A 33 16.56 0.43 8.65
N GLY A 34 16.50 -0.92 8.66
CA GLY A 34 17.12 -1.78 9.67
C GLY A 34 16.21 -2.14 10.85
N TYR A 35 14.91 -1.84 10.79
CA TYR A 35 13.96 -2.29 11.82
C TYR A 35 13.62 -3.77 11.65
N LEU A 36 13.50 -4.51 12.74
CA LEU A 36 12.94 -5.86 12.73
C LEU A 36 11.42 -5.79 12.77
N ILE A 37 10.76 -6.66 12.01
CA ILE A 37 9.32 -6.78 12.06
C ILE A 37 8.93 -7.83 13.09
N SER A 38 8.06 -7.47 14.04
CA SER A 38 7.51 -8.36 15.05
C SER A 38 6.10 -8.81 14.68
N ASN A 39 5.80 -10.07 14.95
CA ASN A 39 4.44 -10.64 14.83
C ASN A 39 3.66 -10.55 16.16
N SER A 40 4.25 -9.97 17.21
CA SER A 40 3.64 -9.82 18.53
C SER A 40 3.63 -8.35 18.94
N TYR A 41 2.53 -7.90 19.51
CA TYR A 41 2.43 -6.55 20.08
C TYR A 41 3.36 -6.35 21.26
N GLN A 42 3.45 -7.35 22.14
CA GLN A 42 4.22 -7.28 23.38
C GLN A 42 5.73 -7.22 23.13
N ASP A 43 6.21 -7.91 22.09
CA ASP A 43 7.64 -7.97 21.74
C ASP A 43 8.08 -6.80 20.85
N ALA A 44 7.16 -5.93 20.45
CA ALA A 44 7.46 -4.77 19.62
C ALA A 44 7.78 -3.54 20.47
N ASP A 45 8.71 -2.72 20.00
CA ASP A 45 9.02 -1.42 20.63
C ASP A 45 7.98 -0.34 20.25
N LEU A 46 7.25 -0.58 19.13
CA LEU A 46 6.18 0.26 18.63
C LEU A 46 5.30 -0.58 17.66
N VAL A 47 4.01 -0.27 17.57
CA VAL A 47 3.07 -0.95 16.64
C VAL A 47 2.52 0.04 15.63
N VAL A 48 2.50 -0.35 14.36
CA VAL A 48 1.81 0.36 13.27
C VAL A 48 0.55 -0.42 12.90
N VAL A 49 -0.60 0.25 12.92
CA VAL A 49 -1.90 -0.32 12.53
C VAL A 49 -2.37 0.35 11.24
N ASN A 50 -2.36 -0.39 10.13
CA ASN A 50 -2.95 0.05 8.88
C ASN A 50 -4.43 -0.33 8.85
N THR A 51 -5.30 0.68 8.76
CA THR A 51 -6.73 0.60 9.07
C THR A 51 -7.62 0.70 7.84
N CYS A 52 -8.82 0.14 7.95
CA CYS A 52 -9.89 0.32 6.98
C CYS A 52 -10.94 1.31 7.52
N GLY A 53 -11.45 2.19 6.64
CA GLY A 53 -12.46 3.21 7.00
C GLY A 53 -13.63 3.23 6.01
N PHE A 54 -13.82 2.16 5.23
CA PHE A 54 -14.74 2.13 4.10
C PHE A 54 -16.20 1.87 4.51
N ILE A 55 -16.44 0.89 5.37
CA ILE A 55 -17.75 0.53 5.91
C ILE A 55 -17.71 0.52 7.43
N ASP A 56 -18.87 0.65 8.08
CA ASP A 56 -18.95 0.78 9.54
C ASP A 56 -18.35 -0.42 10.29
N SER A 57 -18.56 -1.64 9.80
CA SER A 57 -17.96 -2.86 10.40
C SER A 57 -16.43 -2.84 10.33
N ALA A 58 -15.85 -2.35 9.24
CA ALA A 58 -14.40 -2.24 9.09
C ALA A 58 -13.83 -1.09 9.93
N VAL A 59 -14.61 -0.02 10.17
CA VAL A 59 -14.25 1.04 11.13
C VAL A 59 -14.22 0.46 12.53
N ALA A 60 -15.25 -0.31 12.95
CA ALA A 60 -15.31 -0.95 14.26
C ALA A 60 -14.11 -1.90 14.45
N GLU A 61 -13.86 -2.82 13.50
CA GLU A 61 -12.70 -3.73 13.52
C GLU A 61 -11.37 -2.97 13.67
N SER A 62 -11.23 -1.85 12.93
CA SER A 62 -10.02 -1.03 12.99
C SER A 62 -9.85 -0.37 14.35
N LEU A 63 -10.92 0.14 14.95
CA LEU A 63 -10.87 0.74 16.30
C LEU A 63 -10.57 -0.32 17.36
N ASP A 64 -11.17 -1.49 17.28
CA ASP A 64 -10.90 -2.61 18.19
C ASP A 64 -9.42 -3.03 18.14
N ALA A 65 -8.86 -3.19 16.93
CA ALA A 65 -7.44 -3.54 16.74
C ALA A 65 -6.48 -2.45 17.30
N ILE A 66 -6.83 -1.17 17.15
CA ILE A 66 -6.06 -0.07 17.78
C ILE A 66 -6.12 -0.18 19.29
N GLY A 67 -7.30 -0.46 19.85
CA GLY A 67 -7.50 -0.63 21.29
C GLY A 67 -6.69 -1.79 21.85
N GLU A 68 -6.69 -2.93 21.16
CA GLU A 68 -5.89 -4.11 21.51
C GLU A 68 -4.38 -3.80 21.47
N ALA A 69 -3.91 -3.19 20.40
CA ALA A 69 -2.51 -2.81 20.28
C ALA A 69 -2.07 -1.81 21.37
N LEU A 70 -2.93 -0.86 21.74
CA LEU A 70 -2.67 0.08 22.84
C LEU A 70 -2.65 -0.60 24.20
N ALA A 71 -3.52 -1.59 24.42
CA ALA A 71 -3.57 -2.34 25.68
C ALA A 71 -2.32 -3.20 25.89
N GLU A 72 -1.82 -3.81 24.83
CA GLU A 72 -0.67 -4.73 24.88
C GLU A 72 0.69 -4.04 24.76
N ASN A 73 0.81 -2.99 23.97
CA ASN A 73 2.08 -2.30 23.67
C ASN A 73 2.14 -0.87 24.22
N GLY A 74 1.05 -0.11 24.09
CA GLY A 74 0.96 1.28 24.52
C GLY A 74 1.52 2.32 23.53
N LYS A 75 2.33 1.93 22.53
CA LYS A 75 2.92 2.83 21.53
C LYS A 75 2.39 2.48 20.15
N VAL A 76 1.37 3.18 19.71
CA VAL A 76 0.66 2.87 18.47
C VAL A 76 0.64 4.04 17.51
N ILE A 77 1.01 3.81 16.27
CA ILE A 77 0.83 4.69 15.12
C ILE A 77 -0.28 4.12 14.24
N VAL A 78 -1.23 4.95 13.86
CA VAL A 78 -2.36 4.57 13.01
C VAL A 78 -2.16 5.14 11.61
N THR A 79 -2.43 4.35 10.60
CA THR A 79 -2.41 4.75 9.18
C THR A 79 -3.59 4.13 8.42
N GLY A 80 -3.72 4.45 7.14
CA GLY A 80 -4.75 3.86 6.28
C GLY A 80 -6.02 4.68 6.16
N CYS A 81 -7.07 4.08 5.62
CA CYS A 81 -8.30 4.79 5.25
C CYS A 81 -9.05 5.39 6.44
N LEU A 82 -9.03 4.75 7.61
CA LEU A 82 -9.61 5.35 8.82
C LEU A 82 -8.77 6.52 9.32
N GLY A 83 -7.46 6.49 9.09
CA GLY A 83 -6.57 7.59 9.42
C GLY A 83 -6.91 8.89 8.68
N ALA A 84 -7.53 8.83 7.49
CA ALA A 84 -8.07 10.01 6.82
C ALA A 84 -9.20 10.69 7.62
N LYS A 85 -9.84 9.96 8.53
CA LYS A 85 -10.82 10.44 9.53
C LYS A 85 -10.17 10.54 10.90
N GLY A 86 -9.02 11.21 11.00
CA GLY A 86 -8.17 11.21 12.19
C GLY A 86 -8.86 11.62 13.49
N ASP A 87 -9.88 12.46 13.43
CA ASP A 87 -10.67 12.85 14.60
C ASP A 87 -11.44 11.66 15.20
N VAL A 88 -11.95 10.74 14.39
CA VAL A 88 -12.62 9.51 14.88
C VAL A 88 -11.65 8.65 15.67
N VAL A 89 -10.43 8.46 15.14
CA VAL A 89 -9.38 7.69 15.82
C VAL A 89 -8.98 8.36 17.15
N LYS A 90 -8.72 9.66 17.14
CA LYS A 90 -8.29 10.42 18.33
C LYS A 90 -9.36 10.51 19.41
N GLN A 91 -10.64 10.57 19.03
CA GLN A 91 -11.76 10.55 19.98
C GLN A 91 -11.89 9.18 20.65
N ALA A 92 -11.79 8.08 19.89
CA ALA A 92 -11.87 6.74 20.45
C ALA A 92 -10.59 6.37 21.24
N HIS A 93 -9.41 6.73 20.72
CA HIS A 93 -8.11 6.36 21.27
C HIS A 93 -7.16 7.56 21.37
N PRO A 94 -7.32 8.43 22.36
CA PRO A 94 -6.50 9.66 22.50
C PRO A 94 -5.02 9.41 22.79
N LYS A 95 -4.64 8.17 23.10
CA LYS A 95 -3.26 7.77 23.42
C LYS A 95 -2.43 7.36 22.20
N VAL A 96 -3.01 7.33 20.98
CA VAL A 96 -2.24 7.02 19.77
C VAL A 96 -1.16 8.08 19.54
N LEU A 97 0.03 7.65 19.15
CA LEU A 97 1.19 8.52 18.97
C LEU A 97 1.05 9.43 17.74
N ALA A 98 0.56 8.86 16.64
CA ALA A 98 0.32 9.57 15.40
C ALA A 98 -0.82 8.92 14.61
N VAL A 99 -1.48 9.72 13.77
CA VAL A 99 -2.50 9.27 12.81
C VAL A 99 -2.15 9.85 11.47
N THR A 100 -1.96 8.98 10.46
CA THR A 100 -1.67 9.35 9.08
C THR A 100 -2.73 8.78 8.14
N GLY A 101 -2.86 9.33 6.95
CA GLY A 101 -3.81 8.87 5.95
C GLY A 101 -3.38 7.60 5.20
N PRO A 102 -4.17 7.16 4.21
CA PRO A 102 -3.75 6.11 3.30
C PRO A 102 -2.61 6.59 2.40
N HIS A 103 -1.81 5.66 1.88
CA HIS A 103 -0.69 5.96 0.99
C HIS A 103 0.38 6.92 1.56
N ALA A 104 0.49 6.99 2.88
CA ALA A 104 1.32 7.95 3.63
C ALA A 104 2.60 7.30 4.18
N THR A 105 3.33 6.53 3.36
CA THR A 105 4.53 5.78 3.79
C THR A 105 5.58 6.70 4.44
N ASP A 106 5.87 7.86 3.84
CA ASP A 106 6.87 8.79 4.38
C ASP A 106 6.43 9.40 5.71
N GLU A 107 5.13 9.70 5.87
CA GLU A 107 4.58 10.22 7.13
C GLU A 107 4.62 9.15 8.24
N VAL A 108 4.31 7.89 7.91
CA VAL A 108 4.44 6.76 8.85
C VAL A 108 5.90 6.61 9.28
N MET A 109 6.84 6.64 8.33
CA MET A 109 8.27 6.55 8.65
C MET A 109 8.74 7.72 9.51
N ALA A 110 8.29 8.95 9.21
CA ALA A 110 8.58 10.11 10.04
C ALA A 110 8.06 9.95 11.47
N ALA A 111 6.83 9.45 11.63
CA ALA A 111 6.25 9.16 12.94
C ALA A 111 7.02 8.06 13.69
N VAL A 112 7.44 7.00 13.00
CA VAL A 112 8.30 5.94 13.59
C VAL A 112 9.60 6.55 14.09
N HIS A 113 10.29 7.38 13.27
CA HIS A 113 11.57 8.01 13.66
C HIS A 113 11.47 8.98 14.85
N GLN A 114 10.30 9.56 15.11
CA GLN A 114 10.08 10.40 16.29
C GLN A 114 10.09 9.58 17.59
N HIS A 115 9.73 8.30 17.53
CA HIS A 115 9.58 7.44 18.70
C HIS A 115 10.62 6.34 18.80
N LEU A 116 11.23 5.95 17.69
CA LEU A 116 12.31 4.96 17.61
C LEU A 116 13.49 5.54 16.83
N PRO A 117 14.71 5.60 17.42
CA PRO A 117 15.89 6.02 16.68
C PRO A 117 16.15 5.07 15.50
N LYS A 118 16.62 5.61 14.38
CA LYS A 118 16.98 4.79 13.23
C LYS A 118 18.03 3.75 13.61
N PRO A 119 17.79 2.47 13.36
CA PRO A 119 18.84 1.47 13.47
C PRO A 119 19.94 1.82 12.46
N HIS A 120 21.17 1.69 12.87
CA HIS A 120 22.30 2.03 11.99
C HIS A 120 23.15 0.79 11.71
N ASP A 121 22.70 -0.02 10.76
CA ASP A 121 23.57 -1.00 10.12
C ASP A 121 23.24 -1.11 8.61
N PRO A 122 23.96 -0.37 7.76
CA PRO A 122 23.70 -0.36 6.31
C PRO A 122 24.03 -1.69 5.62
N TYR A 123 24.60 -2.67 6.33
CA TYR A 123 25.01 -3.96 5.78
C TYR A 123 24.09 -5.14 6.12
N MET A 124 23.15 -4.95 7.04
CA MET A 124 22.30 -6.05 7.53
C MET A 124 20.97 -6.20 6.79
N ASP A 125 20.55 -5.22 5.99
CA ASP A 125 19.20 -5.17 5.44
C ASP A 125 19.18 -5.11 3.91
N LEU A 126 19.57 -6.21 3.28
CA LEU A 126 19.28 -6.45 1.87
C LEU A 126 17.78 -6.75 1.73
N VAL A 127 17.01 -5.73 1.41
CA VAL A 127 15.61 -5.91 1.01
C VAL A 127 15.58 -6.45 -0.41
N PRO A 128 14.86 -7.55 -0.68
CA PRO A 128 14.71 -8.08 -2.03
C PRO A 128 14.12 -7.05 -3.00
N ALA A 129 14.50 -7.11 -4.26
CA ALA A 129 14.03 -6.16 -5.29
C ALA A 129 12.49 -6.12 -5.44
N GLN A 130 11.80 -7.22 -5.11
CA GLN A 130 10.33 -7.31 -5.08
C GLN A 130 9.72 -6.75 -3.78
N GLY A 131 10.51 -6.29 -2.83
CA GLY A 131 10.06 -5.84 -1.52
C GLY A 131 9.58 -6.98 -0.61
N ILE A 132 9.01 -6.61 0.55
CA ILE A 132 8.31 -7.53 1.45
C ILE A 132 6.88 -7.68 0.95
N ARG A 133 6.38 -8.92 0.93
CA ARG A 133 5.03 -9.25 0.51
C ARG A 133 4.26 -9.94 1.62
N LEU A 134 3.01 -9.56 1.76
CA LEU A 134 2.03 -10.19 2.65
C LEU A 134 1.20 -11.24 1.93
N THR A 135 1.25 -11.24 0.59
CA THR A 135 0.55 -12.23 -0.25
C THR A 135 1.29 -13.57 -0.31
N PRO A 136 0.60 -14.68 -0.59
CA PRO A 136 1.22 -15.95 -0.93
C PRO A 136 2.21 -15.83 -2.09
N LYS A 137 3.18 -16.75 -2.19
CA LYS A 137 4.28 -16.67 -3.16
C LYS A 137 3.85 -16.69 -4.64
N HIS A 138 2.67 -17.27 -4.94
CA HIS A 138 2.22 -17.49 -6.32
C HIS A 138 1.54 -16.29 -6.95
N PHE A 139 1.04 -15.30 -6.17
CA PHE A 139 0.48 -14.08 -6.70
C PHE A 139 0.96 -12.83 -5.97
N ALA A 140 0.81 -11.67 -6.61
CA ALA A 140 1.07 -10.39 -5.99
C ALA A 140 0.12 -9.32 -6.54
N TYR A 141 -0.20 -8.33 -5.71
CA TYR A 141 -0.91 -7.14 -6.16
C TYR A 141 0.06 -6.13 -6.77
N VAL A 142 -0.35 -5.54 -7.90
CA VAL A 142 0.36 -4.42 -8.54
C VAL A 142 -0.61 -3.24 -8.58
N LYS A 143 -0.38 -2.27 -7.72
CA LYS A 143 -1.21 -1.08 -7.65
C LYS A 143 -0.71 -0.05 -8.67
N ILE A 144 -1.54 0.29 -9.67
CA ILE A 144 -1.15 1.13 -10.82
C ILE A 144 -1.52 2.60 -10.65
N SER A 145 -2.49 2.91 -9.80
CA SER A 145 -2.88 4.28 -9.47
C SER A 145 -3.49 4.37 -8.07
N GLU A 146 -3.61 5.57 -7.56
CA GLU A 146 -4.26 5.90 -6.28
C GLU A 146 -5.39 6.91 -6.52
N GLY A 147 -6.38 6.96 -5.62
CA GLY A 147 -7.50 7.90 -5.70
C GLY A 147 -8.49 7.64 -6.84
N CYS A 148 -9.52 8.46 -6.93
CA CYS A 148 -10.58 8.31 -7.93
C CYS A 148 -11.31 9.62 -8.20
N ASN A 149 -11.55 9.95 -9.48
CA ASN A 149 -12.22 11.19 -9.92
C ASN A 149 -13.72 11.03 -10.20
N HIS A 150 -14.31 9.83 -10.04
CA HIS A 150 -15.68 9.56 -10.45
C HIS A 150 -16.74 10.31 -9.66
N ARG A 151 -16.49 10.68 -8.41
CA ARG A 151 -17.44 11.45 -7.58
C ARG A 151 -18.86 10.83 -7.51
N CYS A 152 -18.97 9.49 -7.55
CA CYS A 152 -20.23 8.80 -7.39
C CYS A 152 -20.90 9.19 -6.07
N THR A 153 -22.21 9.46 -6.09
CA THR A 153 -22.94 10.05 -4.96
C THR A 153 -22.89 9.22 -3.68
N PHE A 154 -22.78 7.91 -3.81
CA PHE A 154 -22.70 6.95 -2.69
C PHE A 154 -21.29 6.59 -2.27
N CYS A 155 -20.25 7.09 -2.96
CA CYS A 155 -18.89 6.61 -2.80
C CYS A 155 -18.01 7.55 -1.97
N ILE A 156 -17.45 7.02 -0.89
CA ILE A 156 -16.57 7.76 0.03
C ILE A 156 -15.10 7.82 -0.44
N ILE A 157 -14.72 7.03 -1.45
CA ILE A 157 -13.31 6.85 -1.85
C ILE A 157 -12.59 8.18 -2.14
N PRO A 158 -13.14 9.13 -2.90
CA PRO A 158 -12.44 10.39 -3.16
C PRO A 158 -12.11 11.18 -1.89
N SER A 159 -12.95 11.11 -0.86
CA SER A 159 -12.68 11.78 0.41
C SER A 159 -11.63 11.06 1.28
N LEU A 160 -11.44 9.74 1.09
CA LEU A 160 -10.45 8.96 1.83
C LEU A 160 -9.09 8.91 1.14
N ARG A 161 -9.07 8.79 -0.20
CA ARG A 161 -7.86 8.53 -0.98
C ARG A 161 -7.53 9.62 -2.01
N GLY A 162 -8.31 10.69 -2.06
CA GLY A 162 -8.09 11.82 -2.93
C GLY A 162 -8.40 11.56 -4.40
N ASP A 163 -7.91 12.44 -5.25
CA ASP A 163 -8.06 12.38 -6.69
C ASP A 163 -7.15 11.32 -7.31
N LEU A 164 -7.48 10.94 -8.55
CA LEU A 164 -6.71 9.98 -9.32
C LEU A 164 -5.28 10.47 -9.53
N VAL A 165 -4.32 9.63 -9.16
CA VAL A 165 -2.89 9.80 -9.41
C VAL A 165 -2.34 8.51 -9.99
N SER A 166 -2.02 8.52 -11.28
CA SER A 166 -1.45 7.37 -11.98
C SER A 166 0.06 7.28 -11.76
N ARG A 167 0.53 6.08 -11.46
CA ARG A 167 1.96 5.81 -11.35
C ARG A 167 2.63 5.84 -12.72
N PRO A 168 3.91 6.26 -12.83
CA PRO A 168 4.68 6.14 -14.07
C PRO A 168 4.69 4.71 -14.59
N VAL A 169 4.42 4.53 -15.89
CA VAL A 169 4.32 3.19 -16.49
C VAL A 169 5.61 2.38 -16.36
N GLY A 170 6.77 3.03 -16.42
CA GLY A 170 8.08 2.39 -16.24
C GLY A 170 8.26 1.80 -14.84
N ASP A 171 7.82 2.53 -13.80
CA ASP A 171 7.93 2.09 -12.40
C ASP A 171 6.99 0.89 -12.14
N VAL A 172 5.78 0.94 -12.70
CA VAL A 172 4.83 -0.16 -12.60
C VAL A 172 5.37 -1.42 -13.29
N MET A 173 5.95 -1.28 -14.47
CA MET A 173 6.54 -2.40 -15.21
C MET A 173 7.79 -2.96 -14.51
N GLN A 174 8.61 -2.10 -13.91
CA GLN A 174 9.79 -2.54 -13.14
C GLN A 174 9.37 -3.36 -11.92
N GLU A 175 8.35 -2.92 -11.19
CA GLU A 175 7.78 -3.67 -10.07
C GLU A 175 7.23 -5.02 -10.52
N ALA A 176 6.43 -5.04 -11.61
CA ALA A 176 5.88 -6.26 -12.18
C ALA A 176 6.99 -7.26 -12.57
N GLN A 177 8.04 -6.78 -13.24
CA GLN A 177 9.20 -7.61 -13.61
C GLN A 177 9.92 -8.18 -12.38
N ASN A 178 10.12 -7.37 -11.34
CA ASN A 178 10.77 -7.83 -10.10
C ASN A 178 9.95 -8.93 -9.41
N LEU A 179 8.63 -8.81 -9.41
CA LEU A 179 7.71 -9.81 -8.87
C LEU A 179 7.78 -11.12 -9.66
N VAL A 180 7.75 -11.04 -10.98
CA VAL A 180 7.86 -12.24 -11.86
C VAL A 180 9.22 -12.92 -11.68
N ASN A 181 10.30 -12.14 -11.64
CA ASN A 181 11.64 -12.66 -11.39
C ASN A 181 11.76 -13.34 -10.00
N ALA A 182 10.99 -12.89 -9.02
CA ALA A 182 10.88 -13.51 -7.69
C ALA A 182 9.99 -14.77 -7.68
N GLY A 183 9.45 -15.18 -8.83
CA GLY A 183 8.68 -16.41 -8.99
C GLY A 183 7.16 -16.27 -8.86
N VAL A 184 6.64 -15.03 -8.84
CA VAL A 184 5.19 -14.78 -8.90
C VAL A 184 4.63 -15.30 -10.23
N LYS A 185 3.50 -15.99 -10.15
CA LYS A 185 2.82 -16.60 -11.31
C LYS A 185 1.61 -15.81 -11.77
N GLU A 186 1.05 -14.96 -10.91
CA GLU A 186 -0.12 -14.16 -11.21
C GLU A 186 0.05 -12.74 -10.67
N LEU A 187 -0.11 -11.75 -11.54
CA LEU A 187 -0.13 -10.32 -11.22
C LEU A 187 -1.59 -9.85 -11.16
N LEU A 188 -2.02 -9.42 -9.99
CA LEU A 188 -3.36 -8.87 -9.77
C LEU A 188 -3.27 -7.35 -9.83
N VAL A 189 -3.64 -6.79 -10.97
CA VAL A 189 -3.60 -5.34 -11.23
C VAL A 189 -4.76 -4.66 -10.52
N ILE A 190 -4.47 -3.71 -9.66
CA ILE A 190 -5.45 -3.05 -8.79
C ILE A 190 -5.28 -1.53 -8.81
N SER A 191 -6.41 -0.85 -8.60
CA SER A 191 -6.51 0.58 -8.27
C SER A 191 -7.90 0.86 -7.68
N GLN A 192 -8.33 2.10 -7.61
CA GLN A 192 -9.74 2.42 -7.28
C GLN A 192 -10.64 2.21 -8.51
N ASP A 193 -10.14 2.61 -9.67
CA ASP A 193 -10.67 2.31 -10.99
C ASP A 193 -9.51 2.03 -11.94
N THR A 194 -9.32 0.78 -12.28
CA THR A 194 -8.20 0.31 -13.10
C THR A 194 -8.32 0.80 -14.55
N SER A 195 -9.55 0.98 -15.06
CA SER A 195 -9.79 1.48 -16.42
C SER A 195 -9.40 2.95 -16.59
N ALA A 196 -9.41 3.75 -15.51
CA ALA A 196 -9.04 5.15 -15.53
C ALA A 196 -7.52 5.42 -15.52
N TYR A 197 -6.69 4.38 -15.48
CA TYR A 197 -5.23 4.55 -15.46
C TYR A 197 -4.73 5.42 -16.60
N GLY A 198 -4.00 6.47 -16.26
CA GLY A 198 -3.37 7.40 -17.18
C GLY A 198 -4.25 8.60 -17.60
N VAL A 199 -5.53 8.63 -17.24
CA VAL A 199 -6.45 9.73 -17.59
C VAL A 199 -5.96 11.07 -17.02
N ASP A 200 -5.53 11.09 -15.77
CA ASP A 200 -5.00 12.27 -15.06
C ASP A 200 -3.75 12.86 -15.72
N ILE A 201 -2.93 12.02 -16.30
CA ILE A 201 -1.69 12.40 -17.01
C ILE A 201 -1.83 12.40 -18.53
N LYS A 202 -3.09 12.40 -19.05
CA LYS A 202 -3.42 12.43 -20.49
C LYS A 202 -2.71 11.35 -21.29
N TYR A 203 -2.64 10.14 -20.72
CA TYR A 203 -1.98 8.97 -21.34
C TYR A 203 -0.52 9.21 -21.73
N ARG A 204 0.20 9.91 -20.89
CA ARG A 204 1.61 10.26 -21.12
C ARG A 204 2.42 9.02 -21.50
N THR A 205 3.31 9.17 -22.47
CA THR A 205 4.24 8.12 -22.86
C THR A 205 5.40 8.06 -21.87
N GLY A 206 5.67 6.89 -21.34
CA GLY A 206 6.89 6.53 -20.63
C GLY A 206 7.71 5.53 -21.45
N PHE A 207 8.67 4.85 -20.79
CA PHE A 207 9.53 3.88 -21.45
C PHE A 207 9.63 2.60 -20.63
N TRP A 208 9.67 1.47 -21.33
CA TRP A 208 9.93 0.15 -20.77
C TRP A 208 10.77 -0.67 -21.74
N GLY A 209 11.86 -1.31 -21.26
CA GLY A 209 12.74 -2.11 -22.12
C GLY A 209 13.30 -1.34 -23.33
N GLY A 210 13.51 -0.02 -23.19
CA GLY A 210 13.98 0.84 -24.29
C GLY A 210 12.90 1.23 -25.31
N LYS A 211 11.64 0.78 -25.13
CA LYS A 211 10.52 1.07 -26.05
C LYS A 211 9.56 2.08 -25.41
N PRO A 212 8.94 2.97 -26.19
CA PRO A 212 7.89 3.85 -25.68
C PRO A 212 6.65 3.03 -25.32
N LEU A 213 6.04 3.34 -24.18
CA LEU A 213 4.82 2.72 -23.67
C LEU A 213 3.89 3.81 -23.14
N LYS A 214 2.64 3.85 -23.61
CA LYS A 214 1.66 4.81 -23.10
C LYS A 214 1.15 4.37 -21.73
N SER A 215 0.97 5.36 -20.85
CA SER A 215 0.30 5.17 -19.56
C SER A 215 -1.20 5.00 -19.75
N ARG A 216 -1.62 3.90 -20.39
CA ARG A 216 -3.00 3.50 -20.62
C ARG A 216 -3.16 2.05 -20.18
N MET A 217 -4.32 1.71 -19.61
CA MET A 217 -4.57 0.36 -19.07
C MET A 217 -4.28 -0.75 -20.09
N THR A 218 -4.79 -0.61 -21.31
CA THR A 218 -4.67 -1.63 -22.35
C THR A 218 -3.22 -1.91 -22.75
N GLU A 219 -2.44 -0.86 -22.97
CA GLU A 219 -1.03 -0.98 -23.33
C GLU A 219 -0.18 -1.51 -22.16
N LEU A 220 -0.46 -1.06 -20.93
CA LEU A 220 0.22 -1.54 -19.73
C LEU A 220 -0.02 -3.04 -19.52
N VAL A 221 -1.29 -3.48 -19.63
CA VAL A 221 -1.65 -4.89 -19.41
C VAL A 221 -1.09 -5.79 -20.50
N ALA A 222 -1.08 -5.34 -21.75
CA ALA A 222 -0.43 -6.05 -22.84
C ALA A 222 1.07 -6.25 -22.58
N ALA A 223 1.76 -5.18 -22.15
CA ALA A 223 3.18 -5.27 -21.78
C ALA A 223 3.43 -6.18 -20.57
N MET A 224 2.55 -6.17 -19.56
CA MET A 224 2.63 -7.10 -18.43
C MET A 224 2.45 -8.56 -18.87
N GLY A 225 1.56 -8.82 -19.83
CA GLY A 225 1.35 -10.17 -20.39
C GLY A 225 2.61 -10.77 -21.02
N GLU A 226 3.51 -9.92 -21.54
CA GLU A 226 4.79 -10.36 -22.10
C GLU A 226 5.80 -10.84 -21.05
N LEU A 227 5.55 -10.55 -19.75
CA LEU A 227 6.43 -10.97 -18.65
C LEU A 227 6.33 -12.46 -18.31
N GLY A 228 5.38 -13.20 -18.89
CA GLY A 228 5.22 -14.63 -18.69
C GLY A 228 4.48 -15.02 -17.40
N ALA A 229 3.73 -14.10 -16.79
CA ALA A 229 2.82 -14.36 -15.69
C ALA A 229 1.37 -14.10 -16.12
N TRP A 230 0.42 -14.72 -15.41
CA TRP A 230 -1.00 -14.38 -15.55
C TRP A 230 -1.24 -12.96 -15.10
N VAL A 231 -2.05 -12.21 -15.86
CA VAL A 231 -2.44 -10.84 -15.50
C VAL A 231 -3.95 -10.81 -15.29
N ARG A 232 -4.37 -10.45 -14.08
CA ARG A 232 -5.78 -10.32 -13.73
C ARG A 232 -6.09 -8.88 -13.37
N LEU A 233 -7.12 -8.33 -14.00
CA LEU A 233 -7.60 -6.98 -13.72
C LEU A 233 -8.70 -7.02 -12.65
N HIS A 234 -8.59 -6.13 -11.68
CA HIS A 234 -9.61 -5.90 -10.66
C HIS A 234 -10.09 -4.45 -10.71
N TYR A 235 -11.30 -4.21 -10.25
CA TYR A 235 -11.88 -2.85 -10.11
C TYR A 235 -11.93 -2.10 -11.44
N VAL A 236 -12.33 -2.76 -12.50
CA VAL A 236 -12.55 -2.16 -13.83
C VAL A 236 -13.94 -1.52 -13.85
N CYS A 237 -14.02 -0.22 -14.08
CA CYS A 237 -15.28 0.50 -14.21
C CYS A 237 -15.78 0.39 -15.64
N LEU A 238 -17.06 0.05 -15.82
CA LEU A 238 -17.69 -0.11 -17.14
C LEU A 238 -17.76 1.18 -17.95
N LEU A 239 -17.67 2.36 -17.31
CA LEU A 239 -17.66 3.66 -18.01
C LEU A 239 -16.47 3.85 -18.97
N TYR A 240 -15.38 3.10 -18.78
CA TYR A 240 -14.15 3.20 -19.59
C TYR A 240 -13.78 1.89 -20.25
N THR A 241 -14.63 0.88 -20.16
CA THR A 241 -14.39 -0.38 -20.86
C THR A 241 -14.69 -0.24 -22.34
N SER A 242 -14.03 -1.07 -23.12
CA SER A 242 -14.13 -1.15 -24.57
C SER A 242 -15.57 -1.33 -25.07
N ASP A 243 -15.74 -1.23 -26.36
CA ASP A 243 -16.99 -1.38 -27.14
C ASP A 243 -17.88 -2.58 -26.73
N ALA A 244 -17.33 -3.58 -26.08
CA ALA A 244 -18.07 -4.72 -25.52
C ALA A 244 -19.05 -4.36 -24.37
N ALA A 245 -18.97 -3.15 -23.82
CA ALA A 245 -19.91 -2.67 -22.80
C ALA A 245 -21.12 -1.94 -23.41
N ASP A 246 -21.08 -1.62 -24.69
CA ASP A 246 -22.10 -0.89 -25.44
C ASP A 246 -23.00 -1.84 -26.27
N GLU A 247 -22.73 -3.16 -26.26
CA GLU A 247 -23.57 -4.22 -26.81
C GLU A 247 -24.46 -4.84 -25.73
#